data_2bf714c10f561d96d641ba6b2f7eebb6
#
_entry.id   2bf714c10f561d96d641ba6b2f7eebb6
#
_cell.length_a   1.000
_cell.length_b   1.000
_cell.length_c   1.000
_cell.angle_alpha   90.00
_cell.angle_beta   90.00
_cell.angle_gamma   90.00
#
_symmetry.space_group_name_H-M   'P 1'
#
loop_
_entity.id
_entity.type
_entity.pdbx_description
1 polymer ?
#
loop_
_entity_poly.entity_id
_entity_poly.type
_entity_poly.pdbx_seq_one_letter_code
_entity_poly.pdbx_strand_id
1 'polypeptide(L)'
;MTVFFSSITAEAAQPRVAIVGFTSRVHKTDITLTDLKEPLDELLSVARDQLTAELAGEQKFALYDFGEQTTKARCDEAAFVDALGEGTIAPELAGKADYYVFGYLTTLGKVKAQSGALGLSGRDKTVYAELSLRVMDAHTGAIVFVTKADSRRKAELSYNAIWQRHDSGEEDAIRAALEDAAINLAAQFKQAM
;
A
#
# COMPACT_ATOMS: atom_id res chain seq x y z
N MET A 1 -8.22 41.15 -44.54
CA MET A 1 -8.16 41.19 -43.06
C MET A 1 -8.42 39.77 -42.55
N THR A 2 -7.35 39.00 -42.27
CA THR A 2 -7.42 37.58 -41.94
C THR A 2 -7.37 37.48 -40.42
N VAL A 3 -8.48 37.07 -39.81
CA VAL A 3 -8.58 36.86 -38.34
C VAL A 3 -8.08 35.46 -38.03
N PHE A 4 -6.90 35.36 -37.41
CA PHE A 4 -6.38 34.11 -36.84
C PHE A 4 -7.10 33.84 -35.53
N PHE A 5 -7.97 32.83 -35.52
CA PHE A 5 -8.47 32.24 -34.27
C PHE A 5 -7.37 31.34 -33.70
N SER A 6 -6.63 31.84 -32.70
CA SER A 6 -5.83 30.97 -31.84
C SER A 6 -6.78 30.17 -30.94
N SER A 7 -6.96 28.90 -31.26
CA SER A 7 -7.60 27.95 -30.36
C SER A 7 -6.68 27.73 -29.18
N ILE A 8 -6.99 28.36 -28.06
CA ILE A 8 -6.41 28.04 -26.75
C ILE A 8 -7.01 26.68 -26.37
N THR A 9 -6.28 25.61 -26.62
CA THR A 9 -6.56 24.32 -26.00
C THR A 9 -6.27 24.51 -24.52
N ALA A 10 -7.31 24.60 -23.69
CA ALA A 10 -7.17 24.51 -22.26
C ALA A 10 -6.56 23.13 -21.96
N GLU A 11 -5.30 23.08 -21.61
CA GLU A 11 -4.64 21.89 -21.10
C GLU A 11 -5.40 21.49 -19.85
N ALA A 12 -6.07 20.34 -19.90
CA ALA A 12 -6.83 19.85 -18.74
C ALA A 12 -5.84 19.66 -17.59
N ALA A 13 -6.09 20.35 -16.50
CA ALA A 13 -5.24 20.24 -15.32
C ALA A 13 -5.16 18.77 -14.90
N GLN A 14 -3.95 18.28 -14.64
CA GLN A 14 -3.74 16.92 -14.18
C GLN A 14 -4.52 16.68 -12.86
N PRO A 15 -5.25 15.56 -12.73
CA PRO A 15 -5.94 15.24 -11.50
C PRO A 15 -4.93 15.07 -10.36
N ARG A 16 -5.29 15.57 -9.19
CA ARG A 16 -4.45 15.52 -7.99
C ARG A 16 -4.83 14.30 -7.17
N VAL A 17 -3.87 13.45 -6.91
CA VAL A 17 -4.03 12.19 -6.17
C VAL A 17 -3.29 12.28 -4.86
N ALA A 18 -3.95 11.94 -3.76
CA ALA A 18 -3.35 11.93 -2.43
C ALA A 18 -3.38 10.52 -1.82
N ILE A 19 -2.22 10.01 -1.44
CA ILE A 19 -2.11 8.76 -0.70
C ILE A 19 -2.34 9.07 0.79
N VAL A 20 -3.44 8.56 1.34
CA VAL A 20 -3.79 8.77 2.75
C VAL A 20 -2.97 7.85 3.65
N GLY A 21 -2.81 6.58 3.28
CA GLY A 21 -2.00 5.62 4.03
C GLY A 21 -2.46 4.19 3.85
N PHE A 22 -1.79 3.29 4.59
CA PHE A 22 -2.12 1.87 4.67
C PHE A 22 -2.53 1.50 6.09
N THR A 23 -3.59 0.70 6.23
CA THR A 23 -4.03 0.13 7.49
C THR A 23 -4.22 -1.37 7.40
N SER A 24 -4.21 -2.05 8.54
CA SER A 24 -4.47 -3.49 8.58
C SER A 24 -5.96 -3.77 8.77
N ARG A 25 -6.53 -4.59 7.87
CA ARG A 25 -7.85 -5.21 7.99
C ARG A 25 -7.75 -6.74 8.06
N VAL A 26 -6.62 -7.25 8.52
CA VAL A 26 -6.39 -8.68 8.63
C VAL A 26 -7.23 -9.23 9.79
N HIS A 27 -8.22 -10.05 9.47
CA HIS A 27 -9.06 -10.71 10.47
C HIS A 27 -8.50 -12.04 10.95
N LYS A 28 -7.70 -12.72 10.11
CA LYS A 28 -7.02 -13.98 10.41
C LYS A 28 -5.64 -13.97 9.81
N THR A 29 -4.66 -14.35 10.59
CA THR A 29 -3.28 -14.51 10.14
C THR A 29 -2.68 -15.76 10.78
N ASP A 30 -1.88 -16.48 10.01
CA ASP A 30 -1.05 -17.58 10.50
C ASP A 30 0.29 -17.07 11.06
N ILE A 31 0.50 -15.76 11.00
CA ILE A 31 1.63 -15.07 11.59
C ILE A 31 1.16 -14.46 12.90
N THR A 32 1.84 -14.80 13.99
CA THR A 32 1.60 -14.16 15.27
C THR A 32 2.16 -12.75 15.20
N LEU A 33 1.29 -11.75 15.07
CA LEU A 33 1.69 -10.34 14.92
C LEU A 33 2.53 -9.83 16.10
N THR A 34 2.38 -10.47 17.28
CA THR A 34 3.19 -10.18 18.47
C THR A 34 4.63 -10.69 18.37
N ASP A 35 4.92 -11.59 17.44
CA ASP A 35 6.25 -12.15 17.24
C ASP A 35 7.07 -11.35 16.22
N LEU A 36 6.45 -10.33 15.59
CA LEU A 36 7.16 -9.39 14.72
C LEU A 36 8.06 -8.50 15.56
N LYS A 37 9.28 -8.28 15.08
CA LYS A 37 10.23 -7.36 15.71
C LYS A 37 9.84 -5.92 15.47
N GLU A 38 9.34 -5.65 14.26
CA GLU A 38 8.83 -4.35 13.88
C GLU A 38 7.31 -4.31 14.06
N PRO A 39 6.75 -3.20 14.56
CA PRO A 39 5.32 -2.98 14.57
C PRO A 39 4.72 -3.11 13.17
N LEU A 40 3.51 -3.67 13.07
CA LEU A 40 2.85 -3.84 11.76
C LEU A 40 2.68 -2.52 11.02
N ASP A 41 2.47 -1.42 11.74
CA ASP A 41 2.32 -0.09 11.15
C ASP A 41 3.62 0.38 10.46
N GLU A 42 4.79 0.01 10.98
CA GLU A 42 6.08 0.30 10.35
C GLU A 42 6.25 -0.51 9.06
N LEU A 43 5.85 -1.79 9.07
CA LEU A 43 5.86 -2.62 7.86
C LEU A 43 4.86 -2.11 6.80
N LEU A 44 3.72 -1.57 7.21
CA LEU A 44 2.76 -0.96 6.29
C LEU A 44 3.26 0.37 5.72
N SER A 45 4.10 1.11 6.46
CA SER A 45 4.74 2.31 5.93
C SER A 45 5.65 1.99 4.74
N VAL A 46 6.33 0.85 4.76
CA VAL A 46 7.16 0.38 3.63
C VAL A 46 6.31 0.19 2.36
N ALA A 47 5.13 -0.44 2.48
CA ALA A 47 4.23 -0.60 1.34
C ALA A 47 3.72 0.75 0.81
N ARG A 48 3.43 1.70 1.71
CA ARG A 48 3.04 3.05 1.33
C ARG A 48 4.16 3.78 0.59
N ASP A 49 5.36 3.74 1.14
CA ASP A 49 6.52 4.42 0.57
C ASP A 49 6.87 3.82 -0.81
N GLN A 50 6.77 2.50 -0.95
CA GLN A 50 6.96 1.83 -2.23
C GLN A 50 5.88 2.23 -3.24
N LEU A 51 4.60 2.27 -2.85
CA LEU A 51 3.51 2.74 -3.71
C LEU A 51 3.74 4.19 -4.13
N THR A 52 4.15 5.05 -3.20
CA THR A 52 4.45 6.47 -3.47
C THR A 52 5.60 6.60 -4.45
N ALA A 53 6.69 5.85 -4.26
CA ALA A 53 7.85 5.85 -5.14
C ALA A 53 7.49 5.40 -6.56
N GLU A 54 6.67 4.35 -6.69
CA GLU A 54 6.21 3.85 -7.98
C GLU A 54 5.28 4.84 -8.70
N LEU A 55 4.47 5.60 -7.98
CA LEU A 55 3.56 6.58 -8.54
C LEU A 55 4.23 7.94 -8.77
N ALA A 56 5.36 8.20 -8.13
CA ALA A 56 6.10 9.43 -8.30
C ALA A 56 6.60 9.59 -9.75
N GLY A 57 6.42 10.77 -10.30
CA GLY A 57 6.83 11.06 -11.68
C GLY A 57 5.88 10.59 -12.78
N GLU A 58 4.72 10.02 -12.44
CA GLU A 58 3.67 9.74 -13.40
C GLU A 58 3.12 11.06 -13.98
N GLN A 59 2.98 11.11 -15.30
CA GLN A 59 2.54 12.34 -16.00
C GLN A 59 1.01 12.48 -16.06
N LYS A 60 0.26 11.42 -15.75
CA LYS A 60 -1.19 11.43 -15.85
C LYS A 60 -1.88 12.14 -14.67
N PHE A 61 -1.20 12.27 -13.54
CA PHE A 61 -1.72 12.92 -12.33
C PHE A 61 -0.60 13.57 -11.52
N ALA A 62 -0.96 14.52 -10.67
CA ALA A 62 -0.07 15.10 -9.68
C ALA A 62 -0.21 14.35 -8.36
N LEU A 63 0.87 13.76 -7.86
CA LEU A 63 0.87 13.04 -6.61
C LEU A 63 1.15 13.99 -5.43
N TYR A 64 0.33 13.89 -4.38
CA TYR A 64 0.52 14.57 -3.11
C TYR A 64 0.73 13.54 -2.00
N ASP A 65 1.82 13.68 -1.27
CA ASP A 65 2.07 12.93 -0.04
C ASP A 65 1.80 13.84 1.16
N PHE A 66 0.89 13.42 2.03
CA PHE A 66 0.54 14.19 3.23
C PHE A 66 1.46 13.92 4.43
N GLY A 67 2.50 13.09 4.26
CA GLY A 67 3.48 12.82 5.32
C GLY A 67 2.95 12.00 6.51
N GLU A 68 3.86 11.63 7.40
CA GLU A 68 3.56 10.77 8.56
C GLU A 68 2.58 11.37 9.57
N GLN A 69 2.51 12.71 9.68
CA GLN A 69 1.71 13.36 10.72
C GLN A 69 0.21 13.19 10.52
N THR A 70 -0.22 12.97 9.30
CA THR A 70 -1.64 12.78 8.97
C THR A 70 -2.05 11.32 9.05
N THR A 71 -1.09 10.41 8.96
CA THR A 71 -1.31 8.96 8.78
C THR A 71 -1.75 8.26 10.06
N LYS A 72 -1.20 8.63 11.22
CA LYS A 72 -1.46 7.90 12.48
C LYS A 72 -2.88 8.05 13.02
N ALA A 73 -3.58 9.13 12.73
CA ALA A 73 -4.89 9.41 13.31
C ALA A 73 -6.08 9.10 12.37
N ARG A 74 -5.86 8.86 11.07
CA ARG A 74 -6.93 8.92 10.07
C ARG A 74 -6.83 7.92 8.92
N CYS A 75 -6.15 6.81 9.11
CA CYS A 75 -6.10 5.75 8.10
C CYS A 75 -7.40 4.93 7.98
N ASP A 76 -8.39 5.18 8.82
CA ASP A 76 -9.70 4.58 8.68
C ASP A 76 -10.52 5.37 7.66
N GLU A 77 -10.85 4.73 6.54
CA GLU A 77 -11.68 5.28 5.47
C GLU A 77 -13.00 5.84 6.01
N ALA A 78 -13.65 5.15 6.94
CA ALA A 78 -14.92 5.58 7.50
C ALA A 78 -14.77 6.88 8.29
N ALA A 79 -13.77 6.95 9.18
CA ALA A 79 -13.46 8.16 9.93
C ALA A 79 -13.03 9.32 9.03
N PHE A 80 -12.35 9.02 7.91
CA PHE A 80 -11.97 10.01 6.92
C PHE A 80 -13.18 10.55 6.16
N VAL A 81 -14.10 9.68 5.74
CA VAL A 81 -15.35 10.06 5.06
C VAL A 81 -16.25 10.89 5.97
N ASP A 82 -16.37 10.50 7.24
CA ASP A 82 -17.12 11.26 8.24
C ASP A 82 -16.51 12.65 8.44
N ALA A 83 -15.19 12.73 8.60
CA ALA A 83 -14.48 14.00 8.72
C ALA A 83 -14.59 14.87 7.47
N LEU A 84 -14.68 14.26 6.28
CA LEU A 84 -14.92 14.96 5.00
C LEU A 84 -16.33 15.56 4.99
N GLY A 85 -17.34 14.78 5.41
CA GLY A 85 -18.75 15.20 5.47
C GLY A 85 -18.99 16.28 6.52
N GLU A 86 -18.27 16.26 7.64
CA GLU A 86 -18.36 17.25 8.71
C GLU A 86 -17.52 18.51 8.46
N GLY A 87 -16.71 18.54 7.39
CA GLY A 87 -15.78 19.64 7.13
C GLY A 87 -14.65 19.74 8.17
N THR A 88 -14.43 18.68 8.94
CA THR A 88 -13.41 18.61 10.00
C THR A 88 -12.08 18.05 9.51
N ILE A 89 -11.96 17.74 8.21
CA ILE A 89 -10.66 17.43 7.62
C ILE A 89 -9.74 18.63 7.84
N ALA A 90 -8.51 18.30 8.28
CA ALA A 90 -7.49 19.32 8.44
C ALA A 90 -7.49 20.22 7.19
N PRO A 91 -7.55 21.54 7.35
CA PRO A 91 -7.63 22.51 6.24
C PRO A 91 -6.53 22.29 5.19
N GLU A 92 -5.43 21.65 5.62
CA GLU A 92 -4.30 21.31 4.78
C GLU A 92 -4.63 20.23 3.76
N LEU A 93 -5.65 19.41 3.99
CA LEU A 93 -6.08 18.31 3.12
C LEU A 93 -7.29 18.69 2.26
N ALA A 94 -8.16 19.54 2.79
CA ALA A 94 -9.39 19.94 2.12
C ALA A 94 -9.09 20.65 0.80
N GLY A 95 -9.61 20.12 -0.31
CA GLY A 95 -9.50 20.76 -1.62
C GLY A 95 -8.12 20.65 -2.29
N LYS A 96 -7.13 19.94 -1.71
CA LYS A 96 -5.81 19.76 -2.32
C LYS A 96 -5.74 18.57 -3.25
N ALA A 97 -6.61 17.59 -3.10
CA ALA A 97 -6.67 16.42 -3.95
C ALA A 97 -8.05 16.28 -4.62
N ASP A 98 -8.07 15.67 -5.78
CA ASP A 98 -9.27 15.28 -6.49
C ASP A 98 -9.63 13.83 -6.17
N TYR A 99 -8.61 13.03 -5.79
CA TYR A 99 -8.76 11.63 -5.39
C TYR A 99 -7.94 11.32 -4.14
N TYR A 100 -8.55 10.57 -3.22
CA TYR A 100 -7.88 10.01 -2.04
C TYR A 100 -7.68 8.51 -2.22
N VAL A 101 -6.48 8.04 -1.89
CA VAL A 101 -6.06 6.64 -2.04
C VAL A 101 -5.83 6.05 -0.66
N PHE A 102 -6.58 4.97 -0.36
CA PHE A 102 -6.50 4.20 0.87
C PHE A 102 -5.95 2.81 0.58
N GLY A 103 -4.93 2.40 1.30
CA GLY A 103 -4.35 1.07 1.24
C GLY A 103 -4.77 0.21 2.43
N TYR A 104 -4.98 -1.08 2.20
CA TYR A 104 -5.35 -2.04 3.22
C TYR A 104 -4.53 -3.31 3.06
N LEU A 105 -3.92 -3.77 4.16
CA LEU A 105 -3.46 -5.14 4.26
C LEU A 105 -4.69 -6.01 4.56
N THR A 106 -5.07 -6.87 3.62
CA THR A 106 -6.25 -7.72 3.74
C THR A 106 -5.91 -9.14 4.16
N THR A 107 -4.71 -9.60 3.79
CA THR A 107 -4.23 -10.93 4.14
C THR A 107 -2.73 -10.89 4.42
N LEU A 108 -2.32 -11.51 5.50
CA LEU A 108 -0.92 -11.79 5.82
C LEU A 108 -0.85 -13.21 6.37
N GLY A 109 0.02 -14.04 5.82
CA GLY A 109 0.11 -15.42 6.25
C GLY A 109 1.41 -16.09 5.84
N LYS A 110 1.57 -17.34 6.30
CA LYS A 110 2.71 -18.18 5.96
C LYS A 110 2.28 -19.59 5.63
N VAL A 111 2.91 -20.16 4.61
CA VAL A 111 2.76 -21.56 4.25
C VAL A 111 4.07 -22.28 4.56
N LYS A 112 3.97 -23.36 5.32
CA LYS A 112 5.11 -24.26 5.56
C LYS A 112 5.10 -25.30 4.45
N ALA A 113 6.08 -25.30 3.56
CA ALA A 113 6.28 -26.38 2.62
C ALA A 113 6.80 -27.60 3.40
N GLN A 114 6.01 -28.68 3.46
CA GLN A 114 6.49 -29.99 3.87
C GLN A 114 7.14 -30.65 2.67
N SER A 115 8.42 -30.42 2.44
CA SER A 115 9.21 -31.28 1.54
C SER A 115 9.77 -32.43 2.37
N GLY A 116 9.04 -33.52 2.44
CA GLY A 116 9.41 -34.68 3.22
C GLY A 116 9.64 -35.92 2.34
N ALA A 117 10.85 -36.06 1.80
CA ALA A 117 11.39 -37.39 1.52
C ALA A 117 12.77 -37.42 2.17
N LEU A 118 12.95 -38.39 3.08
CA LEU A 118 14.24 -38.72 3.73
C LEU A 118 14.80 -37.69 4.75
N GLY A 119 13.97 -37.26 5.76
CA GLY A 119 14.53 -36.81 7.03
C GLY A 119 15.35 -35.49 7.04
N LEU A 120 15.55 -34.87 5.90
CA LEU A 120 16.18 -33.55 5.76
C LEU A 120 15.10 -32.51 5.55
N SER A 121 14.42 -32.14 6.61
CA SER A 121 13.36 -31.12 6.57
C SER A 121 14.00 -29.73 6.45
N GLY A 122 14.30 -29.32 5.23
CA GLY A 122 14.37 -27.91 4.89
C GLY A 122 12.96 -27.33 5.04
N ARG A 123 12.71 -26.61 6.14
CA ARG A 123 11.43 -25.96 6.37
C ARG A 123 11.41 -24.66 5.58
N ASP A 124 11.20 -24.76 4.27
CA ASP A 124 10.96 -23.57 3.47
C ASP A 124 9.64 -22.95 3.92
N LYS A 125 9.73 -21.80 4.54
CA LYS A 125 8.57 -20.98 4.85
C LYS A 125 8.33 -20.03 3.68
N THR A 126 7.12 -19.93 3.21
CA THR A 126 6.71 -18.92 2.22
C THR A 126 5.73 -17.97 2.90
N VAL A 127 6.06 -16.70 2.91
CA VAL A 127 5.16 -15.63 3.36
C VAL A 127 4.34 -15.17 2.17
N TYR A 128 3.08 -14.85 2.41
CA TYR A 128 2.20 -14.20 1.45
C TYR A 128 1.52 -12.98 2.07
N ALA A 129 1.38 -11.94 1.28
CA ALA A 129 0.66 -10.74 1.65
C ALA A 129 -0.31 -10.35 0.52
N GLU A 130 -1.52 -9.92 0.88
CA GLU A 130 -2.48 -9.31 -0.05
C GLU A 130 -2.73 -7.87 0.40
N LEU A 131 -2.52 -6.93 -0.49
CA LEU A 131 -2.87 -5.55 -0.33
C LEU A 131 -4.07 -5.21 -1.20
N SER A 132 -4.93 -4.34 -0.71
CA SER A 132 -6.05 -3.75 -1.44
C SER A 132 -5.88 -2.24 -1.49
N LEU A 133 -6.30 -1.64 -2.59
CA LEU A 133 -6.28 -0.20 -2.79
C LEU A 133 -7.68 0.26 -3.16
N ARG A 134 -8.14 1.33 -2.52
CA ARG A 134 -9.42 1.99 -2.80
C ARG A 134 -9.18 3.44 -3.11
N VAL A 135 -9.80 3.94 -4.16
CA VAL A 135 -9.71 5.33 -4.59
C VAL A 135 -11.08 5.98 -4.42
N MET A 136 -11.10 7.06 -3.70
CA MET A 136 -12.30 7.85 -3.43
C MET A 136 -12.20 9.20 -4.14
N ASP A 137 -13.26 9.58 -4.84
CA ASP A 137 -13.43 10.94 -5.36
C ASP A 137 -13.62 11.91 -4.19
N ALA A 138 -12.79 12.95 -4.16
CA ALA A 138 -12.76 13.90 -3.06
C ALA A 138 -13.99 14.82 -3.00
N HIS A 139 -14.72 14.97 -4.11
CA HIS A 139 -15.87 15.86 -4.20
C HIS A 139 -17.17 15.14 -3.86
N THR A 140 -17.28 13.87 -4.23
CA THR A 140 -18.52 13.10 -4.08
C THR A 140 -18.47 12.10 -2.93
N GLY A 141 -17.27 11.74 -2.43
CA GLY A 141 -17.06 10.65 -1.48
C GLY A 141 -17.26 9.25 -2.09
N ALA A 142 -17.52 9.15 -3.40
CA ALA A 142 -17.74 7.89 -4.06
C ALA A 142 -16.44 7.11 -4.24
N ILE A 143 -16.47 5.79 -4.03
CA ILE A 143 -15.36 4.92 -4.39
C ILE A 143 -15.41 4.69 -5.90
N VAL A 144 -14.40 5.20 -6.60
CA VAL A 144 -14.31 5.16 -8.06
C VAL A 144 -13.45 4.03 -8.59
N PHE A 145 -12.57 3.49 -7.74
CA PHE A 145 -11.69 2.38 -8.14
C PHE A 145 -11.34 1.52 -6.93
N VAL A 146 -11.29 0.20 -7.13
CA VAL A 146 -10.83 -0.77 -6.14
C VAL A 146 -9.99 -1.82 -6.85
N THR A 147 -8.84 -2.13 -6.30
CA THR A 147 -8.01 -3.22 -6.79
C THR A 147 -7.31 -3.95 -5.65
N LYS A 148 -6.75 -5.12 -5.97
CA LYS A 148 -5.99 -5.95 -5.04
C LYS A 148 -4.77 -6.52 -5.74
N ALA A 149 -3.71 -6.66 -4.98
CA ALA A 149 -2.51 -7.37 -5.42
C ALA A 149 -1.98 -8.24 -4.29
N ASP A 150 -1.53 -9.43 -4.64
CA ASP A 150 -0.86 -10.32 -3.74
C ASP A 150 0.60 -10.53 -4.14
N SER A 151 1.41 -10.92 -3.20
CA SER A 151 2.77 -11.35 -3.40
C SER A 151 3.14 -12.48 -2.45
N ARG A 152 4.16 -13.25 -2.85
CA ARG A 152 4.68 -14.39 -2.10
C ARG A 152 6.20 -14.36 -2.11
N ARG A 153 6.79 -14.45 -0.92
CA ARG A 153 8.24 -14.49 -0.76
C ARG A 153 8.66 -15.68 0.09
N LYS A 154 9.73 -16.33 -0.30
CA LYS A 154 10.35 -17.38 0.52
C LYS A 154 11.14 -16.69 1.63
N ALA A 155 10.93 -17.14 2.87
CA ALA A 155 11.78 -16.76 3.97
C ALA A 155 13.07 -17.59 3.89
N GLU A 156 14.17 -16.95 3.58
CA GLU A 156 15.46 -17.60 3.59
C GLU A 156 15.91 -17.82 5.04
N LEU A 157 16.02 -19.11 5.40
CA LEU A 157 16.62 -19.47 6.67
C LEU A 157 18.14 -19.34 6.51
N SER A 158 18.74 -18.24 6.94
CA SER A 158 20.20 -18.15 7.01
C SER A 158 20.68 -19.04 8.16
N TYR A 159 21.24 -20.19 7.81
CA TYR A 159 22.01 -21.04 8.71
C TYR A 159 23.39 -20.40 8.91
N ASN A 160 23.49 -19.40 9.74
CA ASN A 160 24.76 -19.07 10.32
C ASN A 160 25.04 -20.09 11.42
N ALA A 161 26.08 -20.89 11.16
CA ALA A 161 26.55 -22.00 11.97
C ALA A 161 26.47 -21.70 13.48
N ILE A 162 25.93 -22.68 14.16
CA ILE A 162 26.29 -23.14 15.48
C ILE A 162 25.43 -22.64 16.63
N TRP A 163 24.69 -21.72 16.82
CA TRP A 163 23.95 -21.53 18.12
C TRP A 163 22.99 -20.32 18.21
N GLN A 164 22.74 -19.59 17.15
CA GLN A 164 21.74 -18.52 17.20
C GLN A 164 20.71 -18.65 16.08
N ARG A 165 19.51 -19.06 16.48
CA ARG A 165 18.31 -19.05 15.67
C ARG A 165 17.88 -17.60 15.49
N HIS A 166 18.31 -16.93 14.44
CA HIS A 166 17.78 -15.63 14.07
C HIS A 166 16.71 -15.84 13.00
N ASP A 167 15.46 -15.62 13.39
CA ASP A 167 14.28 -15.62 12.49
C ASP A 167 14.18 -14.31 11.67
N SER A 168 15.30 -13.68 11.33
CA SER A 168 15.31 -12.46 10.51
C SER A 168 14.73 -12.66 9.11
N GLY A 169 14.85 -13.86 8.56
CA GLY A 169 14.38 -14.14 7.21
C GLY A 169 12.85 -14.12 7.02
N GLU A 170 12.06 -14.30 8.08
CA GLU A 170 10.59 -14.22 7.99
C GLU A 170 10.13 -12.76 7.86
N GLU A 171 10.71 -11.86 8.63
CA GLU A 171 10.38 -10.43 8.60
C GLU A 171 10.83 -9.76 7.30
N ASP A 172 12.04 -10.09 6.83
CA ASP A 172 12.53 -9.64 5.53
C ASP A 172 11.63 -10.14 4.39
N ALA A 173 11.13 -11.38 4.49
CA ALA A 173 10.18 -11.92 3.50
C ALA A 173 8.81 -11.23 3.56
N ILE A 174 8.34 -10.82 4.75
CA ILE A 174 7.12 -10.03 4.90
C ILE A 174 7.30 -8.67 4.24
N ARG A 175 8.38 -7.98 4.55
CA ARG A 175 8.72 -6.68 3.96
C ARG A 175 8.76 -6.77 2.43
N ALA A 176 9.52 -7.70 1.88
CA ALA A 176 9.61 -7.92 0.45
C ALA A 176 8.27 -8.30 -0.20
N ALA A 177 7.40 -9.06 0.48
CA ALA A 177 6.07 -9.38 -0.02
C ALA A 177 5.17 -8.14 -0.06
N LEU A 178 5.25 -7.26 0.93
CA LEU A 178 4.51 -6.00 0.97
C LEU A 178 4.98 -5.04 -0.12
N GLU A 179 6.29 -4.91 -0.33
CA GLU A 179 6.88 -4.09 -1.40
C GLU A 179 6.41 -4.55 -2.78
N ASP A 180 6.51 -5.86 -3.07
CA ASP A 180 6.06 -6.42 -4.36
C ASP A 180 4.55 -6.22 -4.58
N ALA A 181 3.74 -6.43 -3.54
CA ALA A 181 2.31 -6.21 -3.65
C ALA A 181 2.00 -4.73 -3.92
N ALA A 182 2.75 -3.80 -3.32
CA ALA A 182 2.62 -2.36 -3.57
C ALA A 182 3.02 -1.99 -5.01
N ILE A 183 4.10 -2.56 -5.56
CA ILE A 183 4.50 -2.40 -6.96
C ILE A 183 3.39 -2.86 -7.90
N ASN A 184 2.81 -4.03 -7.63
CA ASN A 184 1.72 -4.57 -8.44
C ASN A 184 0.45 -3.70 -8.36
N LEU A 185 0.13 -3.15 -7.18
CA LEU A 185 -0.96 -2.18 -7.00
C LEU A 185 -0.70 -0.91 -7.81
N ALA A 186 0.52 -0.36 -7.76
CA ALA A 186 0.90 0.83 -8.51
C ALA A 186 0.71 0.63 -10.01
N ALA A 187 1.14 -0.54 -10.53
CA ALA A 187 0.97 -0.87 -11.94
C ALA A 187 -0.51 -0.90 -12.36
N GLN A 188 -1.38 -1.51 -11.54
CA GLN A 188 -2.82 -1.55 -11.79
C GLN A 188 -3.46 -0.15 -11.70
N PHE A 189 -3.04 0.66 -10.73
CA PHE A 189 -3.51 2.03 -10.58
C PHE A 189 -3.16 2.90 -11.78
N LYS A 190 -1.91 2.84 -12.26
CA LYS A 190 -1.44 3.58 -13.46
C LYS A 190 -2.21 3.21 -14.72
N GLN A 191 -2.72 1.98 -14.82
CA GLN A 191 -3.54 1.55 -15.96
C GLN A 191 -4.98 2.07 -15.87
N ALA A 192 -5.49 2.30 -14.66
CA ALA A 192 -6.86 2.73 -14.43
C ALA A 192 -7.03 4.26 -14.53
N MET A 193 -5.99 5.03 -14.19
CA MET A 193 -5.93 6.48 -14.30
C MET A 193 -5.38 6.92 -15.67
#